data_2a4010cd7b0d58876a8530d3115ba9a8
#
_entry.id   2a4010cd7b0d58876a8530d3115ba9a8
#
_cell.length_a   1.000
_cell.length_b   1.000
_cell.length_c   1.000
_cell.angle_alpha   90.00
_cell.angle_beta   90.00
_cell.angle_gamma   90.00
#
_symmetry.space_group_name_H-M   'P 1'
#
loop_
_entity.id
_entity.type
_entity.pdbx_description
1 polymer ?
#
loop_
_entity_poly.entity_id
_entity_poly.type
_entity_poly.pdbx_seq_one_letter_code
_entity_poly.pdbx_strand_id
1 'polypeptide(L)'
;MRKLNVICIVLAVVLSLSVAVPAMASVDLEDVLRHIDNVNDHIYREIEKAQKLADKALEQEDQEWFNQILFDLQYKASMLTANAIEWAERKGFEAVCTHVYVTVGGVPVMVDPIHILW
;
A
#
# COMPACT_ATOMS: atom_id res chain seq x y z
N MET A 1 -1.02 12.14 -10.79
CA MET A 1 -1.09 11.58 -10.24
C MET A 1 -1.09 11.77 -9.10
N ARG A 2 -0.82 12.45 -8.55
CA ARG A 2 -0.87 12.67 -7.39
C ARG A 2 -2.15 12.88 -6.93
N LYS A 3 -3.00 13.23 -7.60
CA LYS A 3 -4.21 13.46 -7.22
C LYS A 3 -4.76 12.25 -6.73
N LEU A 4 -4.35 11.18 -7.12
CA LEU A 4 -4.73 10.01 -6.66
C LEU A 4 -4.67 9.92 -5.25
N ASN A 5 -3.80 10.57 -4.64
CA ASN A 5 -3.67 10.48 -3.27
C ASN A 5 -4.87 10.83 -2.61
N VAL A 6 -5.52 11.69 -3.13
CA VAL A 6 -6.66 12.20 -2.52
C VAL A 6 -7.68 11.18 -2.34
N ILE A 7 -7.76 10.30 -3.25
CA ILE A 7 -8.71 9.30 -3.20
C ILE A 7 -8.61 8.46 -2.03
N CYS A 8 -7.49 8.31 -1.48
CA CYS A 8 -7.33 7.44 -0.38
C CYS A 8 -7.78 8.02 0.93
N ILE A 9 -8.28 9.23 0.92
CA ILE A 9 -8.58 9.85 2.12
C ILE A 9 -9.97 9.83 2.47
N VAL A 10 -10.69 9.01 2.80
CA VAL A 10 -12.02 9.11 3.13
C VAL A 10 -12.21 8.50 4.41
N LEU A 11 -13.09 8.85 5.25
CA LEU A 11 -13.21 8.28 6.44
C LEU A 11 -14.44 8.29 7.11
N ALA A 12 -14.96 8.66 7.76
CA ALA A 12 -16.14 8.77 8.44
C ALA A 12 -17.00 7.53 8.52
N VAL A 13 -17.11 6.84 7.48
CA VAL A 13 -17.97 5.71 7.45
C VAL A 13 -17.72 4.74 8.57
N VAL A 14 -16.50 4.55 8.91
CA VAL A 14 -16.15 3.65 9.94
C VAL A 14 -16.86 3.96 11.23
N LEU A 15 -16.98 5.19 11.53
CA LEU A 15 -17.60 5.60 12.75
C LEU A 15 -19.05 5.21 12.78
N SER A 16 -19.71 5.38 11.70
CA SER A 16 -21.09 5.07 11.64
C SER A 16 -21.32 3.61 11.87
N LEU A 17 -20.47 2.81 11.30
CA LEU A 17 -20.61 1.40 11.43
C LEU A 17 -20.42 0.97 12.86
N SER A 18 -19.51 1.56 13.53
CA SER A 18 -19.22 1.18 14.89
C SER A 18 -20.42 1.39 15.75
N VAL A 19 -21.13 2.41 15.50
CA VAL A 19 -22.27 2.72 16.32
C VAL A 19 -23.37 1.72 16.06
N ALA A 20 -23.53 1.35 14.84
CA ALA A 20 -24.59 0.45 14.47
C ALA A 20 -24.45 -0.96 15.05
N VAL A 21 -23.27 -1.54 14.97
CA VAL A 21 -23.10 -2.89 15.44
C VAL A 21 -21.75 -3.05 16.05
N PRO A 22 -21.60 -2.56 17.20
CA PRO A 22 -20.28 -2.53 17.84
C PRO A 22 -19.55 -3.83 17.94
N ALA A 23 -20.19 -4.85 18.40
CA ALA A 23 -19.50 -6.11 18.60
C ALA A 23 -19.00 -6.72 17.31
N MET A 24 -19.84 -6.75 16.32
CA MET A 24 -19.46 -7.33 15.05
C MET A 24 -18.48 -6.44 14.32
N ALA A 25 -18.67 -5.15 14.46
CA ALA A 25 -17.75 -4.22 13.81
C ALA A 25 -16.35 -4.38 14.40
N SER A 26 -16.24 -4.68 15.68
CA SER A 26 -14.93 -4.87 16.29
C SER A 26 -14.20 -6.07 15.71
N VAL A 27 -14.91 -7.17 15.54
CA VAL A 27 -14.30 -8.37 15.00
C VAL A 27 -13.87 -8.14 13.58
N ASP A 28 -14.73 -7.50 12.81
CA ASP A 28 -14.40 -7.22 11.42
C ASP A 28 -13.24 -6.24 11.33
N LEU A 29 -13.19 -5.28 12.23
CA LEU A 29 -12.13 -4.29 12.22
C LEU A 29 -10.79 -4.98 12.48
N GLU A 30 -10.75 -5.91 13.42
CA GLU A 30 -9.54 -6.62 13.70
C GLU A 30 -9.04 -7.39 12.50
N ASP A 31 -9.95 -8.05 11.78
CA ASP A 31 -9.60 -8.79 10.59
C ASP A 31 -9.08 -7.86 9.51
N VAL A 32 -9.72 -6.72 9.35
CA VAL A 32 -9.33 -5.75 8.33
C VAL A 32 -7.94 -5.20 8.67
N LEU A 33 -7.71 -4.86 9.93
CA LEU A 33 -6.42 -4.32 10.33
C LEU A 33 -5.30 -5.34 10.11
N ARG A 34 -5.58 -6.59 10.41
CA ARG A 34 -4.57 -7.63 10.21
C ARG A 34 -4.26 -7.81 8.73
N HIS A 35 -5.28 -7.77 7.91
CA HIS A 35 -5.09 -7.92 6.47
C HIS A 35 -4.28 -6.75 5.92
N ILE A 36 -4.59 -5.53 6.36
CA ILE A 36 -3.89 -4.34 5.91
C ILE A 36 -2.43 -4.39 6.35
N ASP A 37 -2.18 -4.83 7.58
CA ASP A 37 -0.80 -4.96 8.05
C ASP A 37 -0.03 -5.95 7.20
N ASN A 38 -0.68 -7.06 6.84
CA ASN A 38 -0.03 -8.06 5.99
C ASN A 38 0.28 -7.52 4.61
N VAL A 39 -0.62 -6.72 4.06
CA VAL A 39 -0.41 -6.12 2.74
C VAL A 39 0.73 -5.12 2.82
N ASN A 40 0.76 -4.30 3.86
CA ASN A 40 1.82 -3.31 4.03
C ASN A 40 3.17 -4.01 4.19
N ASP A 41 3.21 -5.10 4.95
CA ASP A 41 4.43 -5.87 5.10
C ASP A 41 4.89 -6.41 3.75
N HIS A 42 3.95 -6.85 2.94
CA HIS A 42 4.28 -7.36 1.62
C HIS A 42 4.87 -6.25 0.76
N ILE A 43 4.29 -5.07 0.83
CA ILE A 43 4.80 -3.92 0.08
C ILE A 43 6.23 -3.61 0.50
N TYR A 44 6.48 -3.58 1.81
CA TYR A 44 7.83 -3.28 2.29
C TYR A 44 8.84 -4.37 1.91
N ARG A 45 8.41 -5.62 1.86
CA ARG A 45 9.29 -6.69 1.41
C ARG A 45 9.61 -6.56 -0.08
N GLU A 46 8.63 -6.11 -0.86
CA GLU A 46 8.88 -5.88 -2.28
C GLU A 46 9.86 -4.73 -2.47
N ILE A 47 9.78 -3.72 -1.61
CA ILE A 47 10.72 -2.62 -1.67
C ILE A 47 12.14 -3.12 -1.39
N GLU A 48 12.31 -3.93 -0.35
CA GLU A 48 13.62 -4.45 -0.02
C GLU A 48 14.18 -5.29 -1.14
N LYS A 49 13.35 -6.11 -1.74
CA LYS A 49 13.76 -6.95 -2.84
C LYS A 49 14.19 -6.08 -4.02
N ALA A 50 13.42 -5.04 -4.31
CA ALA A 50 13.74 -4.16 -5.41
C ALA A 50 15.05 -3.42 -5.15
N GLN A 51 15.29 -3.02 -3.91
CA GLN A 51 16.52 -2.33 -3.57
C GLN A 51 17.74 -3.22 -3.84
N LYS A 52 17.66 -4.49 -3.47
CA LYS A 52 18.75 -5.40 -3.71
C LYS A 52 18.98 -5.66 -5.18
N LEU A 53 17.89 -5.84 -5.93
CA LEU A 53 18.00 -6.08 -7.36
C LEU A 53 18.51 -4.84 -8.10
N ALA A 54 18.10 -3.67 -7.65
CA ALA A 54 18.52 -2.44 -8.27
C ALA A 54 20.03 -2.24 -8.10
N ASP A 55 20.55 -2.59 -6.91
CA ASP A 55 21.98 -2.50 -6.69
C ASP A 55 22.74 -3.41 -7.64
N LYS A 56 22.20 -4.60 -7.88
CA LYS A 56 22.82 -5.52 -8.82
C LYS A 56 22.77 -4.99 -10.24
N ALA A 57 21.63 -4.43 -10.63
CA ALA A 57 21.50 -3.89 -11.98
C ALA A 57 22.47 -2.76 -12.21
N LEU A 58 22.68 -1.92 -11.20
CA LEU A 58 23.60 -0.81 -11.31
C LEU A 58 25.05 -1.31 -11.39
N GLU A 59 25.36 -2.35 -10.62
CA GLU A 59 26.69 -2.93 -10.69
C GLU A 59 26.98 -3.47 -12.07
N GLN A 60 25.99 -4.02 -12.73
CA GLN A 60 26.14 -4.59 -14.06
C GLN A 60 25.94 -3.55 -15.15
N GLU A 61 25.66 -2.33 -14.74
CA GLU A 61 25.42 -1.22 -15.68
C GLU A 61 24.27 -1.57 -16.61
N ASP A 62 23.28 -2.26 -16.11
CA ASP A 62 22.13 -2.69 -16.90
C ASP A 62 20.96 -1.74 -16.63
N GLN A 63 20.92 -0.66 -17.38
CA GLN A 63 19.91 0.38 -17.18
C GLN A 63 18.51 -0.10 -17.50
N GLU A 64 18.39 -0.97 -18.47
CA GLU A 64 17.10 -1.50 -18.85
C GLU A 64 16.51 -2.33 -17.73
N TRP A 65 17.32 -3.19 -17.15
CA TRP A 65 16.90 -4.00 -16.02
C TRP A 65 16.54 -3.11 -14.83
N PHE A 66 17.36 -2.09 -14.58
CA PHE A 66 17.10 -1.17 -13.49
C PHE A 66 15.73 -0.50 -13.65
N ASN A 67 15.43 -0.02 -14.84
CA ASN A 67 14.17 0.64 -15.10
C ASN A 67 13.00 -0.33 -14.94
N GLN A 68 13.19 -1.58 -15.33
CA GLN A 68 12.17 -2.60 -15.18
C GLN A 68 11.88 -2.88 -13.70
N ILE A 69 12.93 -2.90 -12.89
CA ILE A 69 12.77 -3.12 -11.45
C ILE A 69 11.91 -2.01 -10.84
N LEU A 70 12.18 -0.77 -11.21
CA LEU A 70 11.42 0.35 -10.69
C LEU A 70 9.97 0.28 -11.12
N PHE A 71 9.75 -0.04 -12.38
CA PHE A 71 8.41 -0.13 -12.91
C PHE A 71 7.64 -1.26 -12.19
N ASP A 72 8.26 -2.40 -12.04
CA ASP A 72 7.62 -3.55 -11.39
C ASP A 72 7.27 -3.25 -9.94
N LEU A 73 8.14 -2.55 -9.24
CA LEU A 73 7.89 -2.21 -7.86
C LEU A 73 6.66 -1.31 -7.76
N GLN A 74 6.62 -0.28 -8.57
CA GLN A 74 5.51 0.66 -8.54
C GLN A 74 4.20 -0.03 -8.92
N TYR A 75 4.27 -0.89 -9.92
CA TYR A 75 3.08 -1.60 -10.37
C TYR A 75 2.57 -2.53 -9.28
N LYS A 76 3.43 -3.31 -8.67
CA LYS A 76 3.03 -4.24 -7.63
C LYS A 76 2.48 -3.52 -6.41
N ALA A 77 3.17 -2.46 -5.98
CA ALA A 77 2.71 -1.71 -4.83
C ALA A 77 1.34 -1.11 -5.08
N SER A 78 1.14 -0.58 -6.28
CA SER A 78 -0.12 0.02 -6.65
C SER A 78 -1.25 -1.01 -6.67
N MET A 79 -0.98 -2.19 -7.20
CA MET A 79 -1.98 -3.25 -7.26
C MET A 79 -2.33 -3.75 -5.86
N LEU A 80 -1.33 -3.94 -5.03
CA LEU A 80 -1.57 -4.41 -3.67
C LEU A 80 -2.41 -3.40 -2.90
N THR A 81 -2.09 -2.13 -3.07
CA THR A 81 -2.83 -1.07 -2.40
C THR A 81 -4.27 -1.00 -2.88
N ALA A 82 -4.46 -1.01 -4.18
CA ALA A 82 -5.81 -0.90 -4.74
C ALA A 82 -6.69 -2.08 -4.32
N ASN A 83 -6.14 -3.27 -4.36
CA ASN A 83 -6.89 -4.46 -3.99
C ASN A 83 -7.25 -4.46 -2.52
N ALA A 84 -6.33 -4.00 -1.68
CA ALA A 84 -6.58 -3.97 -0.25
C ALA A 84 -7.63 -2.92 0.13
N ILE A 85 -7.59 -1.79 -0.54
CA ILE A 85 -8.57 -0.74 -0.30
C ILE A 85 -9.96 -1.24 -0.70
N GLU A 86 -10.04 -1.87 -1.86
CA GLU A 86 -11.31 -2.40 -2.31
C GLU A 86 -11.83 -3.46 -1.35
N TRP A 87 -10.95 -4.33 -0.88
CA TRP A 87 -11.34 -5.37 0.06
C TRP A 87 -11.86 -4.77 1.38
N ALA A 88 -11.18 -3.75 1.89
CA ALA A 88 -11.61 -3.09 3.13
C ALA A 88 -12.97 -2.43 2.94
N GLU A 89 -13.18 -1.82 1.80
CA GLU A 89 -14.46 -1.16 1.52
C GLU A 89 -15.59 -2.17 1.44
N ARG A 90 -15.33 -3.34 0.89
CA ARG A 90 -16.34 -4.38 0.86
C ARG A 90 -16.71 -4.86 2.26
N LYS A 91 -15.79 -4.72 3.20
CA LYS A 91 -16.05 -5.08 4.58
C LYS A 91 -16.70 -3.92 5.35
N GLY A 92 -16.91 -2.81 4.70
CA GLY A 92 -17.57 -1.68 5.33
C GLY A 92 -16.64 -0.68 5.99
N PHE A 93 -15.35 -0.75 5.71
CA PHE A 93 -14.38 0.16 6.30
C PHE A 93 -13.73 0.99 5.22
N GLU A 94 -13.38 2.21 5.56
CA GLU A 94 -12.71 3.07 4.62
C GLU A 94 -11.23 3.09 4.91
N ALA A 95 -10.44 3.08 3.86
CA ALA A 95 -9.00 3.04 3.98
C ALA A 95 -8.38 4.24 3.29
N VAL A 96 -7.25 4.67 3.78
CA VAL A 96 -6.50 5.74 3.12
C VAL A 96 -5.13 5.20 2.83
N CYS A 97 -4.50 5.73 1.83
CA CYS A 97 -3.12 5.42 1.59
C CYS A 97 -2.30 6.67 1.81
N THR A 98 -1.06 6.50 2.18
CA THR A 98 -0.16 7.62 2.30
C THR A 98 0.90 7.46 1.25
N HIS A 99 1.47 8.57 0.83
CA HIS A 99 2.51 8.52 -0.18
C HIS A 99 3.84 8.60 0.54
N VAL A 100 4.63 7.57 0.37
CA VAL A 100 5.94 7.50 1.00
C VAL A 100 6.97 7.32 -0.10
N TYR A 101 8.05 8.08 -0.04
CA TYR A 101 9.11 7.92 -1.00
C TYR A 101 10.20 7.05 -0.40
N VAL A 102 10.62 6.03 -1.12
CA VAL A 102 11.72 5.19 -0.72
C VAL A 102 12.77 5.26 -1.80
N THR A 103 14.01 5.10 -1.43
CA THR A 103 15.10 5.18 -2.39
C THR A 103 15.46 3.78 -2.89
N VAL A 104 15.45 3.63 -4.20
CA VAL A 104 15.82 2.37 -4.82
C VAL A 104 16.91 2.68 -5.83
N GLY A 105 18.13 2.22 -5.56
CA GLY A 105 19.24 2.52 -6.43
C GLY A 105 19.49 4.01 -6.62
N GLY A 106 19.27 4.78 -5.58
CA GLY A 106 19.46 6.22 -5.65
C GLY A 106 18.28 7.00 -6.21
N VAL A 107 17.23 6.31 -6.63
CA VAL A 107 16.07 6.99 -7.22
C VAL A 107 14.90 6.95 -6.25
N PRO A 108 14.25 8.08 -5.99
CA PRO A 108 13.08 8.07 -5.11
C PRO A 108 11.89 7.46 -5.84
N VAL A 109 11.25 6.50 -5.17
CA VAL A 109 10.10 5.81 -5.73
C VAL A 109 8.96 5.97 -4.75
N MET A 110 7.79 6.31 -5.25
CA MET A 110 6.64 6.50 -4.40
C MET A 110 5.88 5.20 -4.22
N VAL A 111 5.57 4.87 -2.98
CA VAL A 111 4.75 3.71 -2.67
C VAL A 111 3.63 4.16 -1.76
N ASP A 112 2.60 3.36 -1.65
CA ASP A 112 1.38 3.78 -0.97
C ASP A 112 0.93 2.81 0.13
N PRO A 113 1.56 2.82 1.28
CA PRO A 113 1.08 2.00 2.40
C PRO A 113 -0.33 2.42 2.79
N ILE A 114 -1.07 1.49 3.34
CA ILE A 114 -2.48 1.69 3.62
C ILE A 114 -2.76 1.81 5.10
N HIS A 115 -3.73 2.63 5.43
CA HIS A 115 -4.18 2.77 6.79
C HIS A 115 -5.70 2.73 6.82
N ILE A 116 -6.24 2.17 7.89
CA ILE A 116 -7.68 2.19 8.07
C ILE A 116 -8.02 3.36 8.96
N LEU A 117 -9.10 4.03 8.62
CA LEU A 117 -9.54 5.16 9.40
C LEU A 117 -10.75 4.75 10.21
N TRP A 118 -10.83 5.17 11.42
CA TRP A 118 -12.00 4.95 12.26
C TRP A 118 -12.14 6.04 13.32
#